data_aadb604558f2926d879e14cc5dc6eb14
#
_entry.id   aadb604558f2926d879e14cc5dc6eb14
#
_cell.length_a   1.000
_cell.length_b   1.000
_cell.length_c   1.000
_cell.angle_alpha   90.00
_cell.angle_beta   90.00
_cell.angle_gamma   90.00
#
_symmetry.space_group_name_H-M   'P 1'
#
loop_
_entity.id
_entity.type
_entity.pdbx_description
1 polymer ?
#
loop_
_entity_poly.entity_id
_entity_poly.type
_entity_poly.pdbx_seq_one_letter_code
_entity_poly.pdbx_strand_id
1 'polypeptide(L)'
;MKKLFKQSYITNFLLIITSIMFSCQDDNLLENLDQNNLQACHDYALIEKTIVDIEREIEHAFISTQTTKNLPNYISLNNDTSNQDTLIINFGEDNFLHLGHIKRGEIIIIYNKFLYDNGANISTTFTDFYINNNLVQGNIVLSNIGFNENENLEFGLEINNLSLNTENGIINLSGNYNKEMVEGFSTQYQYLDNVYHVSGNATGNSVNNNSFNINISDSTIHNLSCFQTSSCIITKGLTQVNPIIYDQRILDYGNGNCDCEISAIIEEENYPLIIN
;
A
#
# COMPACT_ATOMS: atom_id res chain seq x y z
N MET A 1 38.27 -70.78 -24.24
CA MET A 1 36.86 -70.32 -24.36
C MET A 1 36.21 -69.83 -23.08
N LYS A 2 36.87 -69.79 -21.90
CA LYS A 2 36.25 -69.31 -20.62
C LYS A 2 36.61 -67.91 -20.22
N LYS A 3 37.53 -67.20 -20.92
CA LYS A 3 37.93 -65.82 -20.56
C LYS A 3 37.17 -64.71 -21.30
N LEU A 4 36.54 -64.99 -22.43
CA LEU A 4 35.80 -64.00 -23.22
C LEU A 4 34.37 -63.71 -22.69
N PHE A 5 33.77 -64.66 -21.98
CA PHE A 5 32.43 -64.50 -21.44
C PHE A 5 32.41 -63.65 -20.16
N LYS A 6 33.51 -63.56 -19.39
CA LYS A 6 33.55 -62.78 -18.16
C LYS A 6 33.70 -61.27 -18.40
N GLN A 7 34.23 -60.87 -19.55
CA GLN A 7 34.43 -59.49 -19.93
C GLN A 7 33.16 -58.83 -20.50
N SER A 8 32.30 -59.62 -21.11
CA SER A 8 31.04 -59.14 -21.66
C SER A 8 29.98 -58.80 -20.58
N TYR A 9 29.97 -59.52 -19.46
CA TYR A 9 29.03 -59.22 -18.35
C TYR A 9 29.43 -57.99 -17.56
N ILE A 10 30.74 -57.68 -17.42
CA ILE A 10 31.25 -56.53 -16.70
C ILE A 10 30.96 -55.24 -17.50
N THR A 11 31.08 -55.24 -18.83
CA THR A 11 30.77 -54.10 -19.69
C THR A 11 29.26 -53.81 -19.75
N ASN A 12 28.40 -54.84 -19.81
CA ASN A 12 26.96 -54.65 -19.78
C ASN A 12 26.46 -54.21 -18.39
N PHE A 13 27.09 -54.64 -17.31
CA PHE A 13 26.76 -54.18 -15.95
C PHE A 13 27.21 -52.73 -15.69
N LEU A 14 28.35 -52.31 -16.28
CA LEU A 14 28.79 -50.91 -16.20
C LEU A 14 27.90 -49.97 -17.02
N LEU A 15 27.32 -50.42 -18.17
CA LEU A 15 26.43 -49.63 -19.00
C LEU A 15 25.05 -49.43 -18.35
N ILE A 16 24.59 -50.39 -17.53
CA ILE A 16 23.33 -50.30 -16.79
C ILE A 16 23.45 -49.38 -15.61
N ILE A 17 24.62 -49.27 -14.97
CA ILE A 17 24.86 -48.37 -13.85
C ILE A 17 24.97 -46.88 -14.29
N THR A 18 25.46 -46.63 -15.52
CA THR A 18 25.54 -45.25 -16.05
C THR A 18 24.19 -44.71 -16.54
N SER A 19 23.21 -45.55 -16.83
CA SER A 19 21.86 -45.11 -17.24
C SER A 19 20.95 -44.70 -16.04
N ILE A 20 21.38 -44.97 -14.80
CA ILE A 20 20.58 -44.61 -13.59
C ILE A 20 20.94 -43.24 -13.07
N MET A 21 22.02 -42.58 -13.56
CA MET A 21 22.50 -41.31 -13.04
C MET A 21 21.98 -40.06 -13.79
N PHE A 22 21.02 -40.20 -14.71
CA PHE A 22 20.37 -39.08 -15.37
C PHE A 22 18.86 -39.03 -15.07
N SER A 23 18.47 -39.30 -13.83
CA SER A 23 17.25 -38.75 -13.29
C SER A 23 17.66 -37.41 -12.61
N CYS A 24 17.89 -36.38 -13.40
CA CYS A 24 17.65 -35.03 -12.94
C CYS A 24 16.16 -34.98 -12.68
N GLN A 25 15.76 -35.11 -11.46
CA GLN A 25 14.54 -34.51 -10.99
C GLN A 25 14.77 -33.01 -11.12
N ASP A 26 14.15 -32.40 -12.11
CA ASP A 26 13.61 -31.07 -11.95
C ASP A 26 12.57 -31.20 -10.83
N ASP A 27 13.03 -31.18 -9.60
CA ASP A 27 12.16 -30.93 -8.48
C ASP A 27 11.54 -29.57 -8.79
N ASN A 28 10.26 -29.57 -9.15
CA ASN A 28 9.47 -28.39 -9.31
C ASN A 28 9.64 -27.59 -8.01
N LEU A 29 10.44 -26.52 -8.06
CA LEU A 29 10.59 -25.57 -6.96
C LEU A 29 9.23 -25.04 -6.48
N LEU A 30 8.18 -25.21 -7.33
CA LEU A 30 6.79 -24.85 -7.04
C LEU A 30 6.06 -25.88 -6.14
N GLU A 31 6.50 -27.15 -6.07
CA GLU A 31 5.81 -28.16 -5.22
C GLU A 31 5.98 -27.95 -3.72
N ASN A 32 6.91 -27.08 -3.28
CA ASN A 32 7.14 -26.77 -1.85
C ASN A 32 6.73 -25.36 -1.45
N LEU A 33 6.03 -24.60 -2.32
CA LEU A 33 5.51 -23.30 -1.95
C LEU A 33 4.30 -23.49 -1.01
N ASP A 34 4.32 -22.77 0.12
CA ASP A 34 3.14 -22.65 0.97
C ASP A 34 2.07 -21.86 0.23
N GLN A 35 1.12 -22.56 -0.39
CA GLN A 35 0.04 -21.95 -1.17
C GLN A 35 -0.86 -21.03 -0.33
N ASN A 36 -0.83 -21.16 0.98
CA ASN A 36 -1.55 -20.28 1.91
C ASN A 36 -0.72 -19.07 2.35
N ASN A 37 0.41 -18.79 1.67
CA ASN A 37 1.23 -17.63 1.99
C ASN A 37 0.46 -16.32 1.79
N LEU A 38 0.31 -15.53 2.86
CA LEU A 38 -0.43 -14.28 2.92
C LEU A 38 0.45 -13.04 2.89
N GLN A 39 1.78 -13.20 2.71
CA GLN A 39 2.72 -12.08 2.86
C GLN A 39 2.38 -10.88 1.96
N ALA A 40 2.06 -11.12 0.68
CA ALA A 40 1.72 -10.02 -0.23
C ALA A 40 0.45 -9.28 0.20
N CYS A 41 -0.55 -9.99 0.74
CA CYS A 41 -1.78 -9.38 1.25
C CYS A 41 -1.49 -8.52 2.48
N HIS A 42 -0.72 -9.05 3.43
CA HIS A 42 -0.32 -8.33 4.63
C HIS A 42 0.48 -7.07 4.29
N ASP A 43 1.48 -7.19 3.41
CA ASP A 43 2.35 -6.08 3.04
C ASP A 43 1.61 -5.00 2.26
N TYR A 44 0.72 -5.39 1.34
CA TYR A 44 -0.13 -4.43 0.64
C TYR A 44 -1.07 -3.71 1.61
N ALA A 45 -1.77 -4.42 2.47
CA ALA A 45 -2.69 -3.79 3.43
C ALA A 45 -1.95 -2.86 4.42
N LEU A 46 -0.71 -3.18 4.82
CA LEU A 46 0.11 -2.33 5.67
C LEU A 46 0.55 -1.04 4.97
N ILE A 47 1.03 -1.13 3.72
CA ILE A 47 1.45 0.07 2.98
C ILE A 47 0.24 0.92 2.56
N GLU A 48 -0.89 0.32 2.23
CA GLU A 48 -2.15 1.02 1.94
C GLU A 48 -2.65 1.79 3.16
N LYS A 49 -2.69 1.17 4.35
CA LYS A 49 -2.99 1.84 5.62
C LYS A 49 -2.04 3.02 5.87
N THR A 50 -0.75 2.84 5.59
CA THR A 50 0.25 3.91 5.73
C THR A 50 -0.04 5.09 4.80
N ILE A 51 -0.43 4.84 3.54
CA ILE A 51 -0.83 5.88 2.59
C ILE A 51 -2.03 6.67 3.12
N VAL A 52 -3.04 5.98 3.59
CA VAL A 52 -4.24 6.59 4.19
C VAL A 52 -3.91 7.48 5.40
N ASP A 53 -3.01 7.02 6.27
CA ASP A 53 -2.55 7.81 7.43
C ASP A 53 -1.76 9.05 7.00
N ILE A 54 -0.97 8.99 5.93
CA ILE A 54 -0.26 10.14 5.35
C ILE A 54 -1.26 11.12 4.73
N GLU A 55 -2.24 10.64 3.95
CA GLU A 55 -3.29 11.49 3.38
C GLU A 55 -4.06 12.23 4.48
N ARG A 56 -4.35 11.57 5.61
CA ARG A 56 -4.97 12.19 6.77
C ARG A 56 -4.13 13.34 7.36
N GLU A 57 -2.80 13.18 7.43
CA GLU A 57 -1.91 14.25 7.89
C GLU A 57 -1.92 15.45 6.93
N ILE A 58 -1.89 15.19 5.62
CA ILE A 58 -1.94 16.20 4.58
C ILE A 58 -3.25 17.01 4.71
N GLU A 59 -4.37 16.30 4.78
CA GLU A 59 -5.70 16.91 4.86
C GLU A 59 -5.87 17.73 6.15
N HIS A 60 -5.45 17.16 7.29
CA HIS A 60 -5.44 17.87 8.58
C HIS A 60 -4.57 19.15 8.53
N ALA A 61 -3.40 19.10 7.90
CA ALA A 61 -2.52 20.25 7.78
C ALA A 61 -3.13 21.32 6.87
N PHE A 62 -3.71 20.97 5.72
CA PHE A 62 -4.41 21.92 4.84
C PHE A 62 -5.57 22.61 5.55
N ILE A 63 -6.42 21.86 6.26
CA ILE A 63 -7.53 22.44 7.02
C ILE A 63 -7.02 23.37 8.13
N SER A 64 -5.94 23.00 8.81
CA SER A 64 -5.34 23.84 9.82
C SER A 64 -4.88 25.20 9.27
N THR A 65 -4.35 25.25 8.05
CA THR A 65 -3.97 26.53 7.41
C THR A 65 -5.16 27.44 7.11
N GLN A 66 -6.36 26.89 6.94
CA GLN A 66 -7.57 27.63 6.60
C GLN A 66 -8.38 28.06 7.84
N THR A 67 -8.33 27.29 8.91
CA THR A 67 -9.25 27.42 10.05
C THR A 67 -8.61 28.02 11.29
N THR A 68 -7.28 28.03 11.42
CA THR A 68 -6.57 28.51 12.60
C THR A 68 -5.77 29.78 12.32
N LYS A 69 -5.84 30.77 13.25
CA LYS A 69 -5.01 31.99 13.17
C LYS A 69 -3.53 31.68 13.40
N ASN A 70 -3.23 30.74 14.27
CA ASN A 70 -1.87 30.29 14.59
C ASN A 70 -1.78 28.83 14.27
N LEU A 71 -0.91 28.46 13.32
CA LEU A 71 -0.64 27.08 13.01
C LEU A 71 -0.04 26.34 14.23
N PRO A 72 -0.34 25.04 14.39
CA PRO A 72 0.38 24.20 15.32
C PRO A 72 1.90 24.28 15.09
N ASN A 73 2.69 24.21 16.16
CA ASN A 73 4.16 24.36 16.07
C ASN A 73 4.85 23.37 15.14
N TYR A 74 4.21 22.24 14.84
CA TYR A 74 4.71 21.23 13.92
C TYR A 74 4.27 21.45 12.46
N ILE A 75 3.51 22.51 12.18
CA ILE A 75 3.11 22.87 10.79
C ILE A 75 3.72 24.23 10.45
N SER A 76 4.44 24.29 9.35
CA SER A 76 4.95 25.53 8.78
C SER A 76 4.51 25.69 7.33
N LEU A 77 4.20 26.91 6.95
CA LEU A 77 3.75 27.29 5.63
C LEU A 77 4.71 28.32 5.06
N ASN A 78 5.26 28.06 3.90
CA ASN A 78 6.04 29.01 3.12
C ASN A 78 5.25 29.41 1.87
N ASN A 79 4.57 30.55 1.95
CA ASN A 79 3.88 31.18 0.83
C ASN A 79 4.79 32.27 0.28
N ASP A 80 5.44 32.01 -0.83
CA ASP A 80 6.16 33.02 -1.58
C ASP A 80 5.34 33.46 -2.81
N THR A 81 5.95 34.29 -3.66
CA THR A 81 5.32 34.77 -4.90
C THR A 81 5.43 33.78 -6.06
N SER A 82 5.89 32.55 -5.81
CA SER A 82 5.99 31.49 -6.81
C SER A 82 4.61 30.91 -7.12
N ASN A 83 4.55 30.10 -8.17
CA ASN A 83 3.32 29.39 -8.54
C ASN A 83 3.08 28.12 -7.67
N GLN A 84 3.95 27.86 -6.71
CA GLN A 84 3.87 26.71 -5.82
C GLN A 84 4.25 27.14 -4.41
N ASP A 85 3.45 26.70 -3.46
CA ASP A 85 3.67 26.89 -2.03
C ASP A 85 4.22 25.61 -1.40
N THR A 86 4.84 25.73 -0.22
CA THR A 86 5.36 24.61 0.53
C THR A 86 4.73 24.57 1.93
N LEU A 87 4.14 23.43 2.26
CA LEU A 87 3.63 23.11 3.59
C LEU A 87 4.51 21.99 4.18
N ILE A 88 5.03 22.18 5.38
CA ILE A 88 5.88 21.21 6.07
C ILE A 88 5.20 20.79 7.36
N ILE A 89 5.07 19.48 7.55
CA ILE A 89 4.66 18.88 8.82
C ILE A 89 5.91 18.28 9.45
N ASN A 90 6.42 18.87 10.53
CA ASN A 90 7.65 18.47 11.20
C ASN A 90 7.34 17.92 12.59
N PHE A 91 7.45 16.61 12.74
CA PHE A 91 7.22 15.90 14.01
C PHE A 91 8.47 15.88 14.91
N GLY A 92 9.62 16.40 14.42
CA GLY A 92 10.89 16.41 15.14
C GLY A 92 11.65 15.10 15.05
N GLU A 93 12.74 14.99 15.81
CA GLU A 93 13.61 13.81 15.83
C GLU A 93 13.10 12.73 16.81
N ASP A 94 12.36 13.14 17.84
CA ASP A 94 11.81 12.26 18.87
C ASP A 94 10.42 11.73 18.48
N ASN A 95 10.04 10.61 19.09
CA ASN A 95 8.73 10.00 18.89
C ASN A 95 7.60 10.94 19.36
N PHE A 96 6.73 11.32 18.45
CA PHE A 96 5.58 12.18 18.67
C PHE A 96 4.28 11.41 18.38
N LEU A 97 3.40 11.30 19.39
CA LEU A 97 2.09 10.67 19.21
C LEU A 97 1.12 11.67 18.58
N HIS A 98 0.69 11.42 17.35
CA HIS A 98 -0.24 12.27 16.61
C HIS A 98 -1.24 11.43 15.83
N LEU A 99 -2.52 11.78 15.90
CA LEU A 99 -3.62 11.08 15.22
C LEU A 99 -3.58 9.55 15.39
N GLY A 100 -3.21 9.08 16.59
CA GLY A 100 -3.20 7.65 16.92
C GLY A 100 -1.94 6.88 16.56
N HIS A 101 -0.95 7.51 15.91
CA HIS A 101 0.30 6.91 15.50
C HIS A 101 1.52 7.63 16.07
N ILE A 102 2.60 6.88 16.30
CA ILE A 102 3.90 7.44 16.68
C ILE A 102 4.61 7.87 15.40
N LYS A 103 4.98 9.14 15.32
CA LYS A 103 5.62 9.75 14.16
C LYS A 103 6.87 10.50 14.55
N ARG A 104 7.84 10.64 13.61
CA ARG A 104 8.99 11.53 13.69
C ARG A 104 9.47 11.85 12.28
N GLY A 105 10.29 12.91 12.13
CA GLY A 105 10.77 13.39 10.83
C GLY A 105 9.77 14.33 10.17
N GLU A 106 9.84 14.49 8.86
CA GLU A 106 9.11 15.52 8.14
C GLU A 106 8.33 14.98 6.94
N ILE A 107 7.14 15.54 6.75
CA ILE A 107 6.36 15.42 5.51
C ILE A 107 6.45 16.79 4.82
N ILE A 108 6.96 16.82 3.58
CA ILE A 108 7.12 18.02 2.77
C ILE A 108 6.10 17.97 1.64
N ILE A 109 5.24 18.99 1.57
CA ILE A 109 4.12 19.08 0.65
C ILE A 109 4.33 20.32 -0.21
N ILE A 110 4.50 20.12 -1.53
CA ILE A 110 4.56 21.19 -2.53
C ILE A 110 3.24 21.18 -3.28
N TYR A 111 2.57 22.33 -3.36
CA TYR A 111 1.25 22.41 -3.96
C TYR A 111 1.05 23.73 -4.73
N ASN A 112 0.15 23.74 -5.72
CA ASN A 112 -0.19 24.91 -6.52
C ASN A 112 -1.52 25.56 -6.11
N LYS A 113 -2.41 24.79 -5.48
CA LYS A 113 -3.74 25.21 -4.99
C LYS A 113 -4.12 24.36 -3.79
N PHE A 114 -5.13 24.82 -3.04
CA PHE A 114 -5.69 24.02 -1.95
C PHE A 114 -6.38 22.75 -2.47
N LEU A 115 -6.40 21.72 -1.63
CA LEU A 115 -6.84 20.36 -1.94
C LEU A 115 -8.19 20.31 -2.70
N TYR A 116 -9.17 21.10 -2.28
CA TYR A 116 -10.52 21.09 -2.86
C TYR A 116 -10.69 22.02 -4.07
N ASP A 117 -9.66 22.76 -4.44
CA ASP A 117 -9.70 23.62 -5.63
C ASP A 117 -9.47 22.80 -6.91
N ASN A 118 -10.33 22.97 -7.89
CA ASN A 118 -10.16 22.27 -9.17
C ASN A 118 -8.79 22.56 -9.80
N GLY A 119 -8.09 21.49 -10.17
CA GLY A 119 -6.73 21.54 -10.71
C GLY A 119 -5.66 21.71 -9.63
N ALA A 120 -5.98 21.48 -8.34
CA ALA A 120 -4.96 21.31 -7.31
C ALA A 120 -4.05 20.14 -7.64
N ASN A 121 -2.74 20.34 -7.47
CA ASN A 121 -1.73 19.30 -7.59
C ASN A 121 -0.82 19.40 -6.36
N ILE A 122 -0.75 18.31 -5.62
CA ILE A 122 -0.12 18.22 -4.31
C ILE A 122 0.90 17.10 -4.36
N SER A 123 2.18 17.46 -4.33
CA SER A 123 3.30 16.50 -4.33
C SER A 123 3.88 16.40 -2.93
N THR A 124 3.90 15.20 -2.38
CA THR A 124 4.33 14.89 -1.02
C THR A 124 5.59 14.03 -1.02
N THR A 125 6.61 14.46 -0.29
CA THR A 125 7.86 13.75 -0.07
C THR A 125 8.20 13.69 1.42
N PHE A 126 9.21 12.92 1.79
CA PHE A 126 9.52 12.59 3.18
C PHE A 126 10.99 12.82 3.48
N THR A 127 11.31 13.38 4.67
CA THR A 127 12.66 13.48 5.20
C THR A 127 12.70 12.80 6.56
N ASP A 128 13.43 11.68 6.64
CA ASP A 128 13.56 10.87 7.86
C ASP A 128 12.21 10.62 8.55
N PHE A 129 11.15 10.49 7.74
CA PHE A 129 9.79 10.31 8.24
C PHE A 129 9.51 8.86 8.59
N TYR A 130 9.10 8.67 9.83
CA TYR A 130 8.71 7.37 10.37
C TYR A 130 7.27 7.42 10.88
N ILE A 131 6.54 6.33 10.64
CA ILE A 131 5.25 6.05 11.25
C ILE A 131 5.29 4.67 11.91
N ASN A 132 4.99 4.58 13.21
CA ASN A 132 5.09 3.34 14.00
C ASN A 132 6.43 2.61 13.82
N ASN A 133 7.54 3.35 13.80
CA ASN A 133 8.93 2.90 13.54
C ASN A 133 9.24 2.43 12.12
N ASN A 134 8.32 2.45 11.20
CA ASN A 134 8.56 2.15 9.79
C ASN A 134 9.00 3.42 9.06
N LEU A 135 10.17 3.41 8.40
CA LEU A 135 10.67 4.52 7.60
C LEU A 135 9.90 4.58 6.27
N VAL A 136 9.34 5.74 5.97
CA VAL A 136 8.63 6.02 4.72
C VAL A 136 9.52 6.82 3.78
N GLN A 137 9.63 6.39 2.52
CA GLN A 137 10.35 7.10 1.46
C GLN A 137 9.57 7.01 0.16
N GLY A 138 9.82 7.91 -0.78
CA GLY A 138 9.13 7.96 -2.07
C GLY A 138 8.35 9.25 -2.25
N ASN A 139 7.37 9.22 -3.14
CA ASN A 139 6.55 10.39 -3.46
C ASN A 139 5.09 9.98 -3.68
N ILE A 140 4.18 10.79 -3.18
CA ILE A 140 2.73 10.68 -3.39
C ILE A 140 2.28 11.97 -4.08
N VAL A 141 1.54 11.86 -5.19
CA VAL A 141 0.94 13.00 -5.87
C VAL A 141 -0.58 12.85 -5.84
N LEU A 142 -1.25 13.84 -5.29
CA LEU A 142 -2.71 13.94 -5.28
C LEU A 142 -3.14 15.09 -6.18
N SER A 143 -3.98 14.81 -7.17
CA SER A 143 -4.48 15.78 -8.14
C SER A 143 -5.99 15.86 -8.08
N ASN A 144 -6.54 17.05 -7.85
CA ASN A 144 -7.98 17.29 -7.95
C ASN A 144 -8.36 17.45 -9.42
N ILE A 145 -9.10 16.48 -9.94
CA ILE A 145 -9.51 16.39 -11.35
C ILE A 145 -10.77 17.24 -11.63
N GLY A 146 -11.52 17.54 -10.59
CA GLY A 146 -12.81 18.24 -10.67
C GLY A 146 -14.00 17.31 -10.45
N PHE A 147 -15.17 17.76 -10.83
CA PHE A 147 -16.39 16.98 -10.66
C PHE A 147 -16.61 16.02 -11.83
N ASN A 148 -17.02 14.80 -11.51
CA ASN A 148 -17.43 13.81 -12.50
C ASN A 148 -18.90 14.00 -12.94
N GLU A 149 -19.39 13.07 -13.77
CA GLU A 149 -20.77 13.10 -14.29
C GLU A 149 -21.83 12.90 -13.20
N ASN A 150 -21.45 12.36 -12.04
CA ASN A 150 -22.32 12.17 -10.87
C ASN A 150 -22.29 13.37 -9.91
N GLU A 151 -21.61 14.47 -10.28
CA GLU A 151 -21.38 15.65 -9.44
C GLU A 151 -20.54 15.34 -8.19
N ASN A 152 -19.79 14.25 -8.17
CA ASN A 152 -18.83 13.90 -7.13
C ASN A 152 -17.45 14.42 -7.48
N LEU A 153 -16.70 14.90 -6.46
CA LEU A 153 -15.34 15.38 -6.66
C LEU A 153 -14.37 14.19 -6.86
N GLU A 154 -13.57 14.25 -7.92
CA GLU A 154 -12.60 13.22 -8.25
C GLU A 154 -11.16 13.66 -7.99
N PHE A 155 -10.36 12.74 -7.48
CA PHE A 155 -8.93 12.89 -7.29
C PHE A 155 -8.18 11.74 -7.95
N GLY A 156 -7.10 12.06 -8.66
CA GLY A 156 -6.08 11.10 -9.05
C GLY A 156 -5.03 11.01 -7.95
N LEU A 157 -4.71 9.81 -7.50
CA LEU A 157 -3.65 9.52 -6.53
C LEU A 157 -2.57 8.70 -7.23
N GLU A 158 -1.38 9.26 -7.37
CA GLU A 158 -0.23 8.61 -7.96
C GLU A 158 0.81 8.30 -6.88
N ILE A 159 1.19 7.05 -6.78
CA ILE A 159 2.19 6.55 -5.84
C ILE A 159 3.47 6.24 -6.61
N ASN A 160 4.54 6.97 -6.32
CA ASN A 160 5.81 6.88 -7.02
C ASN A 160 6.90 6.28 -6.14
N ASN A 161 7.20 4.99 -6.32
CA ASN A 161 8.24 4.27 -5.58
C ASN A 161 8.14 4.48 -4.06
N LEU A 162 6.92 4.46 -3.52
CA LEU A 162 6.74 4.51 -2.08
C LEU A 162 7.34 3.27 -1.46
N SER A 163 8.19 3.44 -0.45
CA SER A 163 8.77 2.34 0.29
C SER A 163 8.49 2.48 1.78
N LEU A 164 8.20 1.36 2.40
CA LEU A 164 8.03 1.22 3.85
C LEU A 164 9.10 0.26 4.36
N ASN A 165 10.11 0.81 5.05
CA ASN A 165 11.18 0.00 5.63
C ASN A 165 10.76 -0.42 7.05
N THR A 166 10.40 -1.68 7.19
CA THR A 166 9.93 -2.33 8.41
C THR A 166 11.04 -3.16 9.05
N GLU A 167 10.82 -3.67 10.24
CA GLU A 167 11.75 -4.62 10.89
C GLU A 167 11.91 -5.94 10.11
N ASN A 168 10.92 -6.30 9.28
CA ASN A 168 10.91 -7.55 8.51
C ASN A 168 11.47 -7.39 7.09
N GLY A 169 11.73 -6.17 6.63
CA GLY A 169 12.23 -5.87 5.30
C GLY A 169 11.55 -4.65 4.67
N ILE A 170 11.72 -4.47 3.38
CA ILE A 170 11.22 -3.31 2.65
C ILE A 170 10.03 -3.72 1.78
N ILE A 171 8.90 -3.03 1.98
CA ILE A 171 7.75 -3.09 1.09
C ILE A 171 7.86 -1.93 0.11
N ASN A 172 7.63 -2.16 -1.19
CA ASN A 172 7.59 -1.12 -2.20
C ASN A 172 6.25 -1.13 -2.92
N LEU A 173 5.75 0.05 -3.29
CA LEU A 173 4.52 0.21 -4.05
C LEU A 173 4.64 1.36 -5.05
N SER A 174 4.14 1.14 -6.27
CA SER A 174 3.91 2.18 -7.26
C SER A 174 2.58 1.91 -7.95
N GLY A 175 1.77 2.96 -8.16
CA GLY A 175 0.45 2.76 -8.75
C GLY A 175 -0.31 4.04 -8.96
N ASN A 176 -1.49 3.88 -9.58
CA ASN A 176 -2.41 4.98 -9.86
C ASN A 176 -3.80 4.59 -9.37
N TYR A 177 -4.40 5.47 -8.59
CA TYR A 177 -5.73 5.28 -8.03
C TYR A 177 -6.62 6.46 -8.40
N ASN A 178 -7.89 6.18 -8.57
CA ASN A 178 -8.95 7.18 -8.64
C ASN A 178 -9.74 7.17 -7.34
N LYS A 179 -9.95 8.35 -6.76
CA LYS A 179 -10.71 8.54 -5.53
C LYS A 179 -11.89 9.45 -5.83
N GLU A 180 -13.09 8.92 -5.74
CA GLU A 180 -14.34 9.65 -5.89
C GLU A 180 -14.89 10.01 -4.51
N MET A 181 -14.98 11.30 -4.17
CA MET A 181 -15.59 11.76 -2.93
C MET A 181 -17.11 11.75 -3.06
N VAL A 182 -17.76 10.77 -2.43
CA VAL A 182 -19.20 10.58 -2.49
C VAL A 182 -19.96 11.28 -1.35
N GLU A 183 -19.25 11.57 -0.24
CA GLU A 183 -19.78 12.36 0.88
C GLU A 183 -18.71 13.32 1.41
N GLY A 184 -19.11 14.42 2.07
CA GLY A 184 -18.21 15.36 2.78
C GLY A 184 -17.90 16.64 2.01
N PHE A 185 -18.14 16.74 0.70
CA PHE A 185 -17.78 17.94 -0.07
C PHE A 185 -18.41 19.23 0.45
N SER A 186 -19.63 19.18 0.97
CA SER A 186 -20.32 20.37 1.53
C SER A 186 -19.73 20.84 2.85
N THR A 187 -18.87 20.05 3.49
CA THR A 187 -18.27 20.26 4.80
C THR A 187 -16.73 20.20 4.74
N GLN A 188 -16.13 20.78 3.72
CA GLN A 188 -14.69 20.71 3.36
C GLN A 188 -13.71 20.91 4.53
N TYR A 189 -14.12 21.59 5.60
CA TYR A 189 -13.29 21.79 6.80
C TYR A 189 -13.53 20.78 7.92
N GLN A 190 -14.32 19.72 7.63
CA GLN A 190 -14.68 18.66 8.57
C GLN A 190 -14.36 17.28 7.94
N TYR A 191 -13.12 17.09 7.49
CA TYR A 191 -12.70 15.92 6.71
C TYR A 191 -13.10 14.54 7.30
N LEU A 192 -13.46 14.49 8.59
CA LEU A 192 -13.89 13.23 9.24
C LEU A 192 -15.26 12.72 8.77
N ASP A 193 -16.02 13.49 7.99
CA ASP A 193 -17.27 13.03 7.37
C ASP A 193 -17.10 12.67 5.88
N ASN A 194 -15.88 12.73 5.36
CA ASN A 194 -15.61 12.35 3.99
C ASN A 194 -15.72 10.85 3.79
N VAL A 195 -16.35 10.47 2.68
CA VAL A 195 -16.39 9.09 2.19
C VAL A 195 -15.89 9.07 0.74
N TYR A 196 -14.93 8.18 0.48
CA TYR A 196 -14.37 7.99 -0.85
C TYR A 196 -14.64 6.59 -1.36
N HIS A 197 -14.94 6.49 -2.65
CA HIS A 197 -14.82 5.26 -3.42
C HIS A 197 -13.47 5.26 -4.13
N VAL A 198 -12.66 4.24 -3.88
CA VAL A 198 -11.30 4.16 -4.40
C VAL A 198 -11.15 2.95 -5.32
N SER A 199 -10.64 3.18 -6.52
CA SER A 199 -10.31 2.16 -7.51
C SER A 199 -8.92 2.40 -8.10
N GLY A 200 -8.32 1.42 -8.75
CA GLY A 200 -7.01 1.61 -9.37
C GLY A 200 -6.15 0.36 -9.42
N ASN A 201 -4.90 0.58 -9.80
CA ASN A 201 -3.92 -0.49 -9.97
C ASN A 201 -2.57 -0.08 -9.38
N ALA A 202 -1.84 -1.07 -8.88
CA ALA A 202 -0.48 -0.87 -8.41
C ALA A 202 0.39 -2.12 -8.65
N THR A 203 1.69 -1.93 -8.54
CA THR A 203 2.69 -3.00 -8.51
C THR A 203 3.58 -2.79 -7.30
N GLY A 204 4.04 -3.86 -6.69
CA GLY A 204 4.88 -3.76 -5.51
C GLY A 204 5.75 -4.98 -5.28
N ASN A 205 6.56 -4.89 -4.23
CA ASN A 205 7.35 -6.00 -3.72
C ASN A 205 7.12 -6.13 -2.21
N SER A 206 6.95 -7.37 -1.78
CA SER A 206 6.84 -7.74 -0.37
C SER A 206 8.19 -7.66 0.35
N VAL A 207 8.18 -7.73 1.67
CA VAL A 207 9.40 -7.75 2.52
C VAL A 207 10.39 -8.86 2.13
N ASN A 208 9.91 -9.97 1.60
CA ASN A 208 10.72 -11.08 1.08
C ASN A 208 11.13 -10.91 -0.40
N ASN A 209 10.94 -9.72 -0.95
CA ASN A 209 11.28 -9.34 -2.33
C ASN A 209 10.45 -10.05 -3.42
N ASN A 210 9.33 -10.66 -3.07
CA ASN A 210 8.39 -11.22 -4.03
C ASN A 210 7.49 -10.12 -4.59
N SER A 211 7.45 -10.02 -5.91
CA SER A 211 6.63 -9.02 -6.60
C SER A 211 5.15 -9.41 -6.60
N PHE A 212 4.29 -8.40 -6.57
CA PHE A 212 2.85 -8.56 -6.69
C PHE A 212 2.22 -7.42 -7.52
N ASN A 213 1.05 -7.70 -8.09
CA ASN A 213 0.22 -6.70 -8.76
C ASN A 213 -1.10 -6.55 -7.98
N ILE A 214 -1.60 -5.32 -7.92
CA ILE A 214 -2.86 -4.95 -7.29
C ILE A 214 -3.85 -4.50 -8.35
N ASN A 215 -5.10 -4.93 -8.20
CA ASN A 215 -6.21 -4.42 -8.97
C ASN A 215 -7.44 -4.25 -8.07
N ILE A 216 -7.92 -3.02 -7.95
CA ILE A 216 -9.17 -2.67 -7.28
C ILE A 216 -10.21 -2.44 -8.38
N SER A 217 -10.87 -3.53 -8.81
CA SER A 217 -11.87 -3.50 -9.87
C SER A 217 -13.26 -3.13 -9.37
N ASP A 218 -13.54 -3.47 -8.10
CA ASP A 218 -14.75 -3.07 -7.39
C ASP A 218 -14.32 -2.15 -6.26
N SER A 219 -14.75 -0.87 -6.32
CA SER A 219 -14.20 0.19 -5.48
C SER A 219 -14.23 -0.15 -4.01
N THR A 220 -13.10 0.09 -3.33
CA THR A 220 -13.07 0.07 -1.87
C THR A 220 -13.70 1.35 -1.32
N ILE A 221 -14.38 1.25 -0.17
CA ILE A 221 -15.02 2.37 0.52
C ILE A 221 -14.14 2.82 1.67
N HIS A 222 -13.64 4.05 1.59
CA HIS A 222 -12.86 4.70 2.63
C HIS A 222 -13.77 5.69 3.38
N ASN A 223 -14.14 5.37 4.60
CA ASN A 223 -14.99 6.20 5.46
C ASN A 223 -14.16 6.83 6.57
N LEU A 224 -13.87 8.13 6.46
CA LEU A 224 -12.99 8.83 7.38
C LEU A 224 -13.63 9.02 8.77
N SER A 225 -14.94 8.86 8.93
CA SER A 225 -15.59 8.92 10.24
C SER A 225 -15.09 7.80 11.17
N CYS A 226 -14.60 6.70 10.61
CA CYS A 226 -14.03 5.59 11.37
C CYS A 226 -12.81 5.98 12.18
N PHE A 227 -12.07 7.02 11.82
CA PHE A 227 -10.97 7.55 12.64
C PHE A 227 -11.38 8.01 14.03
N GLN A 228 -12.67 8.21 14.28
CA GLN A 228 -13.19 8.58 15.61
C GLN A 228 -13.27 7.35 16.54
N THR A 229 -13.38 6.15 16.01
CA THR A 229 -13.59 4.91 16.78
C THR A 229 -12.54 3.84 16.51
N SER A 230 -11.88 3.88 15.37
CA SER A 230 -10.94 2.89 14.87
C SER A 230 -9.81 3.54 14.08
N SER A 231 -8.73 2.81 13.82
CA SER A 231 -7.68 3.23 12.89
C SER A 231 -7.92 2.75 11.45
N CYS A 232 -9.00 1.99 11.21
CA CYS A 232 -9.30 1.36 9.92
C CYS A 232 -10.45 2.09 9.24
N ILE A 233 -10.16 2.78 8.15
CA ILE A 233 -11.15 3.56 7.40
C ILE A 233 -11.64 2.84 6.15
N ILE A 234 -10.92 1.83 5.67
CA ILE A 234 -11.36 1.01 4.55
C ILE A 234 -12.36 0.02 5.13
N THR A 235 -13.63 0.24 4.84
CA THR A 235 -14.73 -0.47 5.52
C THR A 235 -15.40 -1.51 4.65
N LYS A 236 -15.18 -1.46 3.33
CA LYS A 236 -15.81 -2.36 2.38
C LYS A 236 -15.05 -2.40 1.06
N GLY A 237 -15.24 -3.48 0.30
CA GLY A 237 -14.71 -3.66 -1.05
C GLY A 237 -13.71 -4.79 -1.14
N LEU A 238 -13.33 -5.12 -2.37
CA LEU A 238 -12.45 -6.24 -2.69
C LEU A 238 -11.26 -5.75 -3.48
N THR A 239 -10.06 -6.15 -3.06
CA THR A 239 -8.83 -5.89 -3.77
C THR A 239 -8.18 -7.19 -4.22
N GLN A 240 -7.93 -7.32 -5.51
CA GLN A 240 -7.17 -8.45 -6.06
C GLN A 240 -5.69 -8.21 -5.82
N VAL A 241 -5.05 -9.15 -5.13
CA VAL A 241 -3.61 -9.22 -4.92
C VAL A 241 -3.08 -10.41 -5.71
N ASN A 242 -2.20 -10.15 -6.67
CA ASN A 242 -1.67 -11.14 -7.59
C ASN A 242 -0.15 -11.27 -7.39
N PRO A 243 0.33 -12.09 -6.44
CA PRO A 243 1.75 -12.39 -6.31
C PRO A 243 2.24 -13.17 -7.53
N ILE A 244 3.47 -12.92 -7.99
CA ILE A 244 3.98 -13.56 -9.23
C ILE A 244 4.13 -15.08 -9.08
N ILE A 245 4.45 -15.53 -7.86
CA ILE A 245 4.76 -16.96 -7.60
C ILE A 245 3.63 -17.73 -6.92
N TYR A 246 2.48 -17.10 -6.69
CA TYR A 246 1.31 -17.71 -6.06
C TYR A 246 0.04 -17.39 -6.85
N ASP A 247 -1.02 -18.14 -6.61
CA ASP A 247 -2.33 -17.84 -7.15
C ASP A 247 -2.87 -16.51 -6.63
N GLN A 248 -3.89 -15.97 -7.27
CA GLN A 248 -4.56 -14.74 -6.85
C GLN A 248 -5.11 -14.86 -5.43
N ARG A 249 -4.97 -13.78 -4.67
CA ARG A 249 -5.65 -13.56 -3.40
C ARG A 249 -6.62 -12.39 -3.55
N ILE A 250 -7.68 -12.41 -2.77
CA ILE A 250 -8.62 -11.31 -2.69
C ILE A 250 -8.60 -10.79 -1.25
N LEU A 251 -8.25 -9.53 -1.06
CA LEU A 251 -8.48 -8.84 0.21
C LEU A 251 -9.93 -8.40 0.28
N ASP A 252 -10.62 -8.80 1.34
CA ASP A 252 -11.98 -8.40 1.69
C ASP A 252 -11.92 -7.47 2.91
N TYR A 253 -12.40 -6.23 2.73
CA TYR A 253 -12.43 -5.19 3.77
C TYR A 253 -13.76 -5.17 4.54
N GLY A 254 -14.55 -6.22 4.44
CA GLY A 254 -15.77 -6.38 5.23
C GLY A 254 -17.02 -5.75 4.61
N ASN A 255 -17.94 -5.37 5.48
CA ASN A 255 -19.32 -5.08 5.11
C ASN A 255 -19.77 -3.63 5.35
N GLY A 256 -18.82 -2.72 5.63
CA GLY A 256 -19.08 -1.28 5.83
C GLY A 256 -18.97 -0.81 7.29
N ASN A 257 -18.55 -1.67 8.21
CA ASN A 257 -18.33 -1.31 9.61
C ASN A 257 -16.92 -0.77 9.85
N CYS A 258 -16.74 0.04 10.91
CA CYS A 258 -15.43 0.51 11.36
C CYS A 258 -14.80 -0.50 12.35
N ASP A 259 -14.60 -1.75 11.95
CA ASP A 259 -14.21 -2.86 12.84
C ASP A 259 -12.80 -3.42 12.59
N CYS A 260 -12.10 -2.96 11.54
CA CYS A 260 -10.78 -3.48 11.14
C CYS A 260 -10.78 -4.97 10.76
N GLU A 261 -11.91 -5.55 10.46
CA GLU A 261 -12.00 -6.93 10.00
C GLU A 261 -11.57 -6.99 8.53
N ILE A 262 -10.34 -7.44 8.31
CA ILE A 262 -9.78 -7.68 6.97
C ILE A 262 -9.47 -9.17 6.86
N SER A 263 -9.76 -9.74 5.71
CA SER A 263 -9.38 -11.11 5.41
C SER A 263 -8.83 -11.28 4.01
N ALA A 264 -8.01 -12.29 3.81
CA ALA A 264 -7.59 -12.74 2.50
C ALA A 264 -8.37 -14.00 2.11
N ILE A 265 -8.89 -14.03 0.89
CA ILE A 265 -9.58 -15.19 0.32
C ILE A 265 -8.65 -15.86 -0.67
N ILE A 266 -8.42 -17.17 -0.50
CA ILE A 266 -7.64 -18.04 -1.39
C ILE A 266 -8.49 -19.28 -1.65
N GLU A 267 -8.78 -19.61 -2.91
CA GLU A 267 -9.55 -20.80 -3.31
C GLU A 267 -10.87 -20.95 -2.49
N GLU A 268 -11.59 -19.83 -2.29
CA GLU A 268 -12.85 -19.76 -1.51
C GLU A 268 -12.69 -19.92 0.02
N GLU A 269 -11.47 -20.14 0.51
CA GLU A 269 -11.16 -20.18 1.95
C GLU A 269 -10.78 -18.79 2.47
N ASN A 270 -11.26 -18.45 3.67
CA ASN A 270 -11.11 -17.12 4.26
C ASN A 270 -10.07 -17.13 5.40
N TYR A 271 -9.06 -16.27 5.29
CA TYR A 271 -7.95 -16.15 6.24
C TYR A 271 -7.94 -14.74 6.85
N PRO A 272 -8.30 -14.60 8.14
CA PRO A 272 -8.25 -13.30 8.82
C PRO A 272 -6.84 -12.70 8.81
N LEU A 273 -6.74 -11.38 8.54
CA LEU A 273 -5.50 -10.62 8.59
C LEU A 273 -5.51 -9.63 9.75
N ILE A 274 -4.39 -9.53 10.44
CA ILE A 274 -4.16 -8.51 11.47
C ILE A 274 -3.11 -7.55 10.92
N ILE A 275 -3.48 -6.28 10.75
CA ILE A 275 -2.60 -5.22 10.29
C ILE A 275 -2.29 -4.31 11.50
N ASN A 276 -1.09 -4.42 12.03
CA ASN A 276 -0.62 -3.66 13.21
C ASN A 276 0.06 -2.34 12.83
#